data_77398aa6689145fd8aa13b68b61db658
#
_entry.id   77398aa6689145fd8aa13b68b61db658
#
_cell.length_a   1.000
_cell.length_b   1.000
_cell.length_c   1.000
_cell.angle_alpha   90.00
_cell.angle_beta   90.00
_cell.angle_gamma   90.00
#
_symmetry.space_group_name_H-M   'P 1'
#
loop_
_entity.id
_entity.type
_entity.pdbx_description
1 polymer ?
#
loop_
_entity_poly.entity_id
_entity_poly.type
_entity_poly.pdbx_seq_one_letter_code
_entity_poly.pdbx_strand_id
1 'polypeptide(L)'
;KMKAVITVTGRDSVGIISLVSTECAASNANILEISQTVLSEYFAMIMLVDVENLKIPFIEFADRLTELGRARNLDIHVMHEDIFNSMHRI
;
A
#
# COMPACT_ATOMS: atom_id res chain seq x y z
N LYS A 1 1.35 -8.41 16.58
CA LYS A 1 1.57 -7.17 15.86
C LYS A 1 0.71 -7.12 14.61
N MET A 2 -0.05 -6.05 14.46
CA MET A 2 -0.95 -5.95 13.32
C MET A 2 -0.21 -5.37 12.13
N LYS A 3 -0.27 -6.10 11.00
CA LYS A 3 0.39 -5.69 9.77
C LYS A 3 -0.61 -5.67 8.62
N ALA A 4 -0.32 -4.84 7.63
CA ALA A 4 -1.13 -4.75 6.42
C ALA A 4 -0.21 -4.82 5.21
N VAL A 5 -0.79 -5.24 4.10
CA VAL A 5 -0.11 -5.29 2.81
C VAL A 5 -0.75 -4.26 1.91
N ILE A 6 0.08 -3.41 1.31
CA ILE A 6 -0.37 -2.41 0.34
C ILE A 6 0.17 -2.83 -1.02
N THR A 7 -0.72 -3.00 -1.99
CA THR A 7 -0.31 -3.30 -3.37
C THR A 7 -0.65 -2.11 -4.25
N VAL A 8 0.29 -1.75 -5.12
CA VAL A 8 0.12 -0.63 -6.06
C VAL A 8 0.47 -1.12 -7.45
N THR A 9 -0.45 -0.95 -8.39
CA THR A 9 -0.18 -1.26 -9.79
C THR A 9 -0.57 -0.08 -10.66
N GLY A 10 0.18 0.12 -11.74
CA GLY A 10 -0.09 1.21 -12.66
C GLY A 10 0.98 1.28 -13.73
N ARG A 11 0.94 2.34 -14.53
CA ARG A 11 1.88 2.52 -15.64
C ARG A 11 2.99 3.51 -15.35
N ASP A 12 2.71 4.51 -14.51
CA ASP A 12 3.67 5.56 -14.20
C ASP A 12 4.14 5.41 -12.77
N SER A 13 5.43 5.15 -12.60
CA SER A 13 6.03 4.93 -11.28
C SER A 13 6.58 6.20 -10.64
N VAL A 14 6.57 7.34 -11.35
CA VAL A 14 7.17 8.56 -10.83
C VAL A 14 6.39 9.07 -9.61
N GLY A 15 7.10 9.21 -8.51
CA GLY A 15 6.53 9.76 -7.27
C GLY A 15 5.63 8.82 -6.47
N ILE A 16 5.44 7.56 -6.90
CA ILE A 16 4.54 6.64 -6.21
C ILE A 16 5.02 6.34 -4.80
N ILE A 17 6.31 6.04 -4.63
CA ILE A 17 6.86 5.73 -3.30
C ILE A 17 6.67 6.93 -2.37
N SER A 18 6.95 8.13 -2.87
CA SER A 18 6.78 9.36 -2.09
C SER A 18 5.32 9.56 -1.68
N LEU A 19 4.40 9.36 -2.64
CA LEU A 19 2.97 9.52 -2.39
C LEU A 19 2.47 8.59 -1.29
N VAL A 20 2.77 7.31 -1.42
CA VAL A 20 2.30 6.29 -0.48
C VAL A 20 3.00 6.43 0.87
N SER A 21 4.31 6.67 0.89
CA SER A 21 5.03 6.80 2.16
C SER A 21 4.64 8.06 2.91
N THR A 22 4.29 9.15 2.22
CA THR A 22 3.80 10.36 2.86
C THR A 22 2.49 10.09 3.60
N GLU A 23 1.56 9.37 2.96
CA GLU A 23 0.30 9.00 3.61
C GLU A 23 0.53 8.05 4.78
N CYS A 24 1.43 7.08 4.62
CA CYS A 24 1.77 6.17 5.71
C CYS A 24 2.32 6.94 6.91
N ALA A 25 3.23 7.87 6.68
CA ALA A 25 3.79 8.68 7.75
C ALA A 25 2.72 9.52 8.44
N ALA A 26 1.84 10.15 7.65
CA ALA A 26 0.76 10.99 8.19
C ALA A 26 -0.20 10.18 9.05
N SER A 27 -0.44 8.92 8.72
CA SER A 27 -1.36 8.05 9.43
C SER A 27 -0.68 7.21 10.52
N ASN A 28 0.62 7.37 10.69
CA ASN A 28 1.43 6.61 11.65
C ASN A 28 1.50 5.12 11.33
N ALA A 29 1.54 4.79 10.04
CA ALA A 29 1.83 3.44 9.57
C ALA A 29 3.32 3.34 9.30
N ASN A 30 3.98 2.32 9.85
CA ASN A 30 5.43 2.16 9.71
C ASN A 30 5.73 1.17 8.58
N ILE A 31 6.46 1.63 7.57
CA ILE A 31 6.84 0.79 6.44
C ILE A 31 7.94 -0.15 6.86
N LEU A 32 7.71 -1.45 6.71
CA LEU A 32 8.67 -2.48 7.09
C LEU A 32 9.46 -2.98 5.88
N GLU A 33 8.79 -3.20 4.75
CA GLU A 33 9.41 -3.73 3.55
C GLU A 33 8.72 -3.17 2.31
N ILE A 34 9.48 -3.01 1.24
CA ILE A 34 8.97 -2.60 -0.07
C ILE A 34 9.61 -3.48 -1.13
N SER A 35 8.80 -4.01 -2.03
CA SER A 35 9.27 -4.74 -3.20
C SER A 35 8.64 -4.12 -4.45
N GLN A 36 9.44 -3.91 -5.48
CA GLN A 36 8.99 -3.29 -6.72
C GLN A 36 9.38 -4.14 -7.92
N THR A 37 8.54 -4.12 -8.94
CA THR A 37 8.82 -4.77 -10.22
C THR A 37 8.35 -3.86 -11.33
N VAL A 38 9.19 -3.71 -12.36
CA VAL A 38 8.80 -3.00 -13.57
C VAL A 38 8.81 -4.01 -14.70
N LEU A 39 7.70 -4.12 -15.40
CA LEU A 39 7.55 -5.03 -16.54
C LEU A 39 7.02 -4.22 -17.70
N SER A 40 7.92 -3.90 -18.66
CA SER A 40 7.57 -3.04 -19.79
C SER A 40 7.09 -1.67 -19.28
N GLU A 41 5.88 -1.29 -19.60
CA GLU A 41 5.30 -0.01 -19.16
C GLU A 41 4.56 -0.11 -17.82
N TYR A 42 4.51 -1.32 -17.23
CA TYR A 42 3.76 -1.55 -16.02
C TYR A 42 4.65 -1.55 -14.79
N PHE A 43 4.10 -1.07 -13.70
CA PHE A 43 4.78 -0.99 -12.42
C PHE A 43 3.93 -1.70 -11.37
N ALA A 44 4.57 -2.49 -10.53
CA ALA A 44 3.89 -3.15 -9.40
C ALA A 44 4.75 -2.98 -8.16
N MET A 45 4.11 -2.63 -7.05
CA MET A 45 4.78 -2.45 -5.77
C MET A 45 3.97 -3.15 -4.68
N ILE A 46 4.66 -3.86 -3.80
CA ILE A 46 4.06 -4.47 -2.63
C ILE A 46 4.79 -3.94 -1.41
N MET A 47 4.04 -3.45 -0.43
CA MET A 47 4.59 -2.93 0.81
C MET A 47 4.00 -3.66 2.00
N LEU A 48 4.85 -4.00 2.96
CA LEU A 48 4.41 -4.52 4.25
C LEU A 48 4.54 -3.37 5.25
N VAL A 49 3.45 -3.06 5.95
CA VAL A 49 3.43 -1.96 6.91
C VAL A 49 2.89 -2.42 8.26
N ASP A 50 3.43 -1.85 9.32
CA ASP A 50 2.94 -2.05 10.68
C ASP A 50 1.85 -1.02 10.93
N VAL A 51 0.62 -1.48 11.20
CA VAL A 51 -0.53 -0.60 11.41
C VAL A 51 -1.04 -0.64 12.84
N GLU A 52 -0.20 -1.13 13.77
CA GLU A 52 -0.56 -1.25 15.18
C GLU A 52 -0.96 0.11 15.79
N ASN A 53 -0.27 1.16 15.40
CA ASN A 53 -0.42 2.48 16.01
C ASN A 53 -1.00 3.52 15.07
N LEU A 54 -1.91 3.11 14.19
CA LEU A 54 -2.58 4.04 13.28
C LEU A 54 -3.31 5.13 14.07
N LYS A 55 -3.25 6.35 13.56
CA LYS A 55 -3.96 7.51 14.14
C LYS A 55 -5.44 7.51 13.76
N ILE A 56 -5.81 6.76 12.74
CA ILE A 56 -7.16 6.71 12.20
C ILE A 56 -7.59 5.25 12.10
N PRO A 57 -8.90 4.97 11.98
CA PRO A 57 -9.35 3.60 11.77
C PRO A 57 -8.74 2.99 10.51
N PHE A 58 -8.50 1.69 10.54
CA PHE A 58 -7.87 0.99 9.42
C PHE A 58 -8.62 1.20 8.11
N ILE A 59 -9.96 1.16 8.15
CA ILE A 59 -10.76 1.34 6.94
C ILE A 59 -10.58 2.73 6.34
N GLU A 60 -10.43 3.74 7.18
CA GLU A 60 -10.18 5.10 6.70
C GLU A 60 -8.80 5.21 6.06
N PHE A 61 -7.81 4.56 6.64
CA PHE A 61 -6.45 4.50 6.07
C PHE A 61 -6.48 3.85 4.68
N ALA A 62 -7.17 2.71 4.58
CA ALA A 62 -7.30 2.00 3.31
C ALA A 62 -8.02 2.85 2.27
N ASP A 63 -9.10 3.53 2.66
CA ASP A 63 -9.86 4.38 1.75
C ASP A 63 -9.03 5.57 1.26
N ARG A 64 -8.24 6.17 2.12
CA ARG A 64 -7.36 7.28 1.72
C ARG A 64 -6.36 6.86 0.66
N LEU A 65 -5.74 5.69 0.85
CA LEU A 65 -4.77 5.19 -0.12
C LEU A 65 -5.43 4.82 -1.43
N THR A 66 -6.61 4.21 -1.37
CA THR A 66 -7.38 3.88 -2.58
C THR A 66 -7.70 5.14 -3.38
N GLU A 67 -8.13 6.20 -2.70
CA GLU A 67 -8.46 7.47 -3.35
C GLU A 67 -7.23 8.17 -3.92
N LEU A 68 -6.11 8.12 -3.21
CA LEU A 68 -4.84 8.66 -3.74
C LEU A 68 -4.46 7.97 -5.04
N GLY A 69 -4.64 6.66 -5.08
CA GLY A 69 -4.35 5.90 -6.28
C GLY A 69 -5.29 6.28 -7.42
N ARG A 70 -6.58 6.37 -7.12
CA ARG A 70 -7.57 6.70 -8.13
C ARG A 70 -7.29 8.04 -8.79
N ALA A 71 -6.86 9.02 -8.01
CA ALA A 71 -6.52 10.34 -8.53
C ALA A 71 -5.31 10.32 -9.47
N ARG A 72 -4.49 9.29 -9.40
CA ARG A 72 -3.25 9.14 -10.20
C ARG A 72 -3.33 8.01 -11.20
N ASN A 73 -4.50 7.43 -11.40
CA ASN A 73 -4.70 6.25 -12.25
C ASN A 73 -3.87 5.05 -11.81
N LEU A 74 -3.75 4.90 -10.50
CA LEU A 74 -3.09 3.76 -9.88
C LEU A 74 -4.15 2.91 -9.19
N ASP A 75 -3.91 1.61 -9.17
CA ASP A 75 -4.78 0.68 -8.47
C ASP A 75 -4.08 0.33 -7.15
N ILE A 76 -4.58 0.90 -6.05
CA ILE A 76 -3.99 0.68 -4.73
C ILE A 76 -4.98 -0.12 -3.88
N HIS A 77 -4.52 -1.24 -3.34
CA HIS A 77 -5.28 -2.08 -2.43
C HIS A 77 -4.56 -2.18 -1.10
N VAL A 78 -5.32 -2.11 -0.02
CA VAL A 78 -4.79 -2.23 1.34
C VAL A 78 -5.57 -3.33 2.04
N MET A 79 -4.88 -4.31 2.59
CA MET A 79 -5.54 -5.39 3.30
C MET A 79 -4.71 -5.86 4.48
N HIS A 80 -5.34 -6.47 5.48
CA HIS A 80 -4.62 -7.09 6.58
C HIS A 80 -3.74 -8.22 6.05
N GLU A 81 -2.59 -8.41 6.69
CA GLU A 81 -1.64 -9.45 6.30
C GLU A 81 -2.30 -10.83 6.27
N ASP A 82 -3.18 -11.13 7.22
CA ASP A 82 -3.85 -12.43 7.27
C ASP A 82 -4.69 -12.68 6.04
N ILE A 83 -5.37 -11.66 5.53
CA ILE A 83 -6.19 -11.77 4.32
C ILE A 83 -5.28 -12.00 3.11
N PHE A 84 -4.20 -11.24 3.02
CA PHE A 84 -3.24 -11.39 1.93
C PHE A 84 -2.66 -12.82 1.89
N ASN A 85 -2.25 -13.32 3.06
CA ASN A 85 -1.70 -14.68 3.17
C ASN A 85 -2.73 -15.74 2.79
N SER A 86 -3.97 -15.53 3.18
CA SER A 86 -5.07 -16.43 2.85
C SER A 86 -5.30 -16.53 1.34
N MET A 87 -5.11 -15.43 0.61
CA MET A 87 -5.30 -15.38 -0.84
C MET A 87 -4.10 -15.92 -1.62
N HIS A 88 -2.92 -15.96 -1.00
CA HIS A 88 -1.67 -16.33 -1.66
C HIS A 88 -1.04 -17.57 -1.03
N ARG A 89 -1.85 -18.52 -0.61
CA ARG A 89 -1.34 -19.77 -0.03
C ARG A 89 -0.73 -20.64 -1.12
N ILE A 90 0.32 -21.28 -0.72
CA ILE A 90 0.99 -22.26 -1.57
C ILE A 90 0.72 -23.65 -1.01
#